data_c3393654f92e7d57fd5108598ccbf729
#
_entry.id   c3393654f92e7d57fd5108598ccbf729
#
_cell.length_a   1.000
_cell.length_b   1.000
_cell.length_c   1.000
_cell.angle_alpha   90.00
_cell.angle_beta   90.00
_cell.angle_gamma   90.00
#
_symmetry.space_group_name_H-M   'P 1'
#
loop_
_entity.id
_entity.type
_entity.pdbx_description
1 polymer ?
#
loop_
_entity_poly.entity_id
_entity_poly.type
_entity_poly.pdbx_seq_one_letter_code
_entity_poly.pdbx_strand_id
1 'polypeptide(L)'
;MGNNNLIVKLLEDQSVVTALTLLITTACSYSVFLLNRKREQLIELTKGTKRSSLRSEYLQIYNSHDFTVVEKWTMTRPLVKEYFDNLQGNHYIHGLDSKLEELFNKESKKNEKE
;
A
#
# COMPACT_ATOMS: atom_id res chain seq x y z
N MET A 1 33.73 48.78 0.27
CA MET A 1 33.92 48.16 -1.05
C MET A 1 34.74 46.87 -1.03
N GLY A 2 35.51 46.59 0.03
CA GLY A 2 36.32 45.37 0.13
C GLY A 2 35.49 44.06 0.14
N ASN A 3 34.32 44.07 0.78
CA ASN A 3 33.49 42.84 0.93
C ASN A 3 32.87 42.37 -0.38
N ASN A 4 32.45 43.29 -1.27
CA ASN A 4 31.89 42.93 -2.56
C ASN A 4 32.91 42.30 -3.49
N ASN A 5 34.15 42.81 -3.48
CA ASN A 5 35.24 42.25 -4.28
C ASN A 5 35.67 40.87 -3.79
N LEU A 6 35.61 40.64 -2.49
CA LEU A 6 35.94 39.34 -1.90
C LEU A 6 34.87 38.27 -2.30
N ILE A 7 33.62 38.65 -2.25
CA ILE A 7 32.50 37.75 -2.66
C ILE A 7 32.61 37.42 -4.14
N VAL A 8 32.87 38.42 -5.00
CA VAL A 8 33.03 38.22 -6.43
C VAL A 8 34.23 37.32 -6.72
N LYS A 9 35.33 37.49 -6.03
CA LYS A 9 36.53 36.62 -6.18
C LYS A 9 36.23 35.20 -5.75
N LEU A 10 35.48 34.99 -4.65
CA LEU A 10 35.07 33.66 -4.19
C LEU A 10 34.17 32.99 -5.21
N LEU A 11 33.26 33.73 -5.82
CA LEU A 11 32.36 33.18 -6.85
C LEU A 11 33.09 32.89 -8.15
N GLU A 12 34.17 33.61 -8.45
CA GLU A 12 34.98 33.37 -9.64
C GLU A 12 35.96 32.21 -9.47
N ASP A 13 36.26 31.80 -8.23
CA ASP A 13 37.16 30.70 -7.96
C ASP A 13 36.45 29.37 -8.25
N GLN A 14 36.94 28.64 -9.24
CA GLN A 14 36.38 27.34 -9.67
C GLN A 14 36.41 26.32 -8.54
N SER A 15 37.42 26.34 -7.68
CA SER A 15 37.52 25.42 -6.54
C SER A 15 36.34 25.59 -5.58
N VAL A 16 36.01 26.85 -5.26
CA VAL A 16 34.91 27.19 -4.36
C VAL A 16 33.58 26.82 -4.99
N VAL A 17 33.38 27.14 -6.27
CA VAL A 17 32.17 26.82 -7.01
C VAL A 17 31.95 25.30 -7.09
N THR A 18 33.03 24.56 -7.37
CA THR A 18 32.98 23.08 -7.43
C THR A 18 32.62 22.50 -6.06
N ALA A 19 33.22 22.99 -4.99
CA ALA A 19 32.94 22.53 -3.63
C ALA A 19 31.49 22.82 -3.24
N LEU A 20 30.97 24.01 -3.54
CA LEU A 20 29.55 24.35 -3.27
C LEU A 20 28.61 23.50 -4.08
N THR A 21 28.93 23.27 -5.35
CA THR A 21 28.10 22.41 -6.23
C THR A 21 28.03 20.98 -5.69
N LEU A 22 29.18 20.43 -5.25
CA LEU A 22 29.25 19.10 -4.65
C LEU A 22 28.42 19.02 -3.36
N LEU A 23 28.50 20.03 -2.50
CA LEU A 23 27.73 20.10 -1.27
C LEU A 23 26.24 20.14 -1.55
N ILE A 24 25.79 20.98 -2.48
CA ILE A 24 24.37 21.09 -2.87
C ILE A 24 23.89 19.79 -3.48
N THR A 25 24.66 19.19 -4.39
CA THR A 25 24.30 17.92 -5.04
C THR A 25 24.16 16.79 -4.01
N THR A 26 25.12 16.71 -3.07
CA THR A 26 25.10 15.69 -2.01
C THR A 26 23.88 15.89 -1.10
N ALA A 27 23.60 17.14 -0.69
CA ALA A 27 22.44 17.45 0.15
C ALA A 27 21.12 17.11 -0.56
N CYS A 28 21.00 17.45 -1.85
CA CYS A 28 19.82 17.11 -2.64
C CYS A 28 19.64 15.60 -2.79
N SER A 29 20.71 14.87 -3.08
CA SER A 29 20.69 13.41 -3.22
C SER A 29 20.27 12.74 -1.92
N TYR A 30 20.79 13.20 -0.80
CA TYR A 30 20.44 12.70 0.53
C TYR A 30 18.96 12.97 0.86
N SER A 31 18.48 14.17 0.55
CA SER A 31 17.08 14.55 0.75
C SER A 31 16.13 13.66 -0.07
N VAL A 32 16.46 13.40 -1.34
CA VAL A 32 15.67 12.52 -2.21
C VAL A 32 15.69 11.10 -1.66
N PHE A 33 16.83 10.61 -1.20
CA PHE A 33 16.96 9.29 -0.58
C PHE A 33 16.04 9.16 0.64
N LEU A 34 16.05 10.15 1.54
CA LEU A 34 15.19 10.15 2.72
C LEU A 34 13.71 10.19 2.37
N LEU A 35 13.35 11.02 1.38
CA LEU A 35 11.96 11.12 0.92
C LEU A 35 11.46 9.78 0.33
N ASN A 36 12.29 9.12 -0.47
CA ASN A 36 11.97 7.84 -1.05
C ASN A 36 11.79 6.77 0.04
N ARG A 37 12.65 6.77 1.04
CA ARG A 37 12.57 5.84 2.16
C ARG A 37 11.29 6.05 2.97
N LYS A 38 10.93 7.30 3.26
CA LYS A 38 9.67 7.62 3.95
C LYS A 38 8.46 7.22 3.12
N ARG A 39 8.52 7.44 1.81
CA ARG A 39 7.46 7.06 0.89
C ARG A 39 7.22 5.54 0.91
N GLU A 40 8.28 4.75 0.88
CA GLU A 40 8.20 3.29 0.96
C GLU A 40 7.57 2.84 2.28
N GLN A 41 7.98 3.44 3.40
CA GLN A 41 7.42 3.16 4.71
C GLN A 41 5.91 3.48 4.77
N LEU A 42 5.51 4.61 4.19
CA LEU A 42 4.09 5.00 4.13
C LEU A 42 3.28 4.06 3.26
N ILE A 43 3.82 3.61 2.13
CA ILE A 43 3.16 2.63 1.25
C ILE A 43 2.95 1.32 2.00
N GLU A 44 3.95 0.80 2.70
CA GLU A 44 3.84 -0.42 3.49
C GLU A 44 2.81 -0.28 4.60
N LEU A 45 2.82 0.85 5.31
CA LEU A 45 1.85 1.13 6.37
C LEU A 45 0.42 1.19 5.81
N THR A 46 0.25 1.87 4.68
CA THR A 46 -1.04 1.99 3.99
C THR A 46 -1.56 0.62 3.55
N LYS A 47 -0.71 -0.22 2.99
CA LYS A 47 -1.07 -1.59 2.61
C LYS A 47 -1.49 -2.42 3.81
N GLY A 48 -0.77 -2.30 4.93
CA GLY A 48 -1.10 -2.99 6.17
C GLY A 48 -2.46 -2.58 6.71
N THR A 49 -2.75 -1.28 6.73
CA THR A 49 -4.04 -0.74 7.14
C THR A 49 -5.16 -1.22 6.23
N LYS A 50 -4.92 -1.22 4.92
CA LYS A 50 -5.89 -1.66 3.93
C LYS A 50 -6.19 -3.16 4.09
N ARG A 51 -5.17 -3.99 4.28
CA ARG A 51 -5.35 -5.43 4.56
C ARG A 51 -6.21 -5.65 5.80
N SER A 52 -5.92 -4.93 6.87
CA SER A 52 -6.67 -5.02 8.13
C SER A 52 -8.13 -4.61 7.94
N SER A 53 -8.37 -3.53 7.21
CA SER A 53 -9.71 -3.04 6.90
C SER A 53 -10.51 -4.03 6.06
N LEU A 54 -9.91 -4.58 5.01
CA LEU A 54 -10.56 -5.57 4.14
C LEU A 54 -10.86 -6.87 4.89
N ARG A 55 -9.94 -7.31 5.75
CA ARG A 55 -10.15 -8.49 6.58
C ARG A 55 -11.31 -8.27 7.54
N SER A 56 -11.37 -7.12 8.18
CA SER A 56 -12.46 -6.77 9.09
C SER A 56 -13.81 -6.75 8.36
N GLU A 57 -13.85 -6.14 7.19
CA GLU A 57 -15.05 -6.08 6.36
C GLU A 57 -15.50 -7.48 5.91
N TYR A 58 -14.55 -8.31 5.48
CA TYR A 58 -14.82 -9.70 5.12
C TYR A 58 -15.44 -10.47 6.29
N LEU A 59 -14.85 -10.35 7.49
CA LEU A 59 -15.34 -11.04 8.67
C LEU A 59 -16.74 -10.56 9.09
N GLN A 60 -17.03 -9.28 8.95
CA GLN A 60 -18.35 -8.73 9.22
C GLN A 60 -19.41 -9.35 8.29
N ILE A 61 -19.10 -9.45 7.01
CA ILE A 61 -20.01 -10.07 6.03
C ILE A 61 -20.14 -11.57 6.31
N TYR A 62 -19.03 -12.26 6.51
CA TYR A 62 -18.98 -13.70 6.75
C TYR A 62 -19.81 -14.10 7.98
N ASN A 63 -19.69 -13.35 9.07
CA ASN A 63 -20.36 -13.64 10.34
C ASN A 63 -21.77 -13.04 10.45
N SER A 64 -22.20 -12.25 9.49
CA SER A 64 -23.52 -11.62 9.52
C SER A 64 -24.62 -12.64 9.34
N HIS A 65 -25.70 -12.49 10.09
CA HIS A 65 -26.92 -13.29 9.93
C HIS A 65 -27.93 -12.63 8.98
N ASP A 66 -27.63 -11.40 8.54
CA ASP A 66 -28.55 -10.63 7.69
C ASP A 66 -28.43 -10.98 6.21
N PHE A 67 -27.37 -11.69 5.83
CA PHE A 67 -27.09 -12.02 4.43
C PHE A 67 -27.18 -13.52 4.18
N THR A 68 -27.71 -13.89 3.01
CA THR A 68 -27.69 -15.26 2.55
C THR A 68 -26.29 -15.67 2.10
N VAL A 69 -26.05 -16.97 1.92
CA VAL A 69 -24.75 -17.49 1.44
C VAL A 69 -24.40 -16.89 0.07
N VAL A 70 -25.40 -16.79 -0.82
CA VAL A 70 -25.21 -16.22 -2.17
C VAL A 70 -24.81 -14.75 -2.08
N GLU A 71 -25.47 -13.99 -1.20
CA GLU A 71 -25.13 -12.58 -0.98
C GLU A 71 -23.72 -12.42 -0.41
N LYS A 72 -23.35 -13.23 0.59
CA LYS A 72 -21.99 -13.22 1.18
C LYS A 72 -20.93 -13.52 0.12
N TRP A 73 -21.16 -14.52 -0.70
CA TRP A 73 -20.25 -14.89 -1.79
C TRP A 73 -20.06 -13.73 -2.77
N THR A 74 -21.15 -13.14 -3.22
CA THR A 74 -21.12 -12.03 -4.18
C THR A 74 -20.44 -10.79 -3.59
N MET A 75 -20.75 -10.43 -2.34
CA MET A 75 -20.20 -9.24 -1.69
C MET A 75 -18.72 -9.36 -1.38
N THR A 76 -18.24 -10.58 -1.13
CA THR A 76 -16.83 -10.81 -0.76
C THR A 76 -15.90 -10.97 -1.96
N ARG A 77 -16.40 -11.19 -3.18
CA ARG A 77 -15.52 -11.42 -4.35
C ARG A 77 -14.56 -10.25 -4.61
N PRO A 78 -15.02 -8.98 -4.66
CA PRO A 78 -14.09 -7.86 -4.83
C PRO A 78 -13.09 -7.71 -3.68
N LEU A 79 -13.53 -7.96 -2.45
CA LEU A 79 -12.68 -7.88 -1.26
C LEU A 79 -11.56 -8.90 -1.29
N VAL A 80 -11.90 -10.16 -1.61
CA VAL A 80 -10.94 -11.26 -1.69
C VAL A 80 -9.92 -11.01 -2.80
N LYS A 81 -10.38 -10.55 -3.95
CA LYS A 81 -9.50 -10.24 -5.08
C LYS A 81 -8.46 -9.19 -4.70
N GLU A 82 -8.90 -8.08 -4.11
CA GLU A 82 -7.98 -7.02 -3.69
C GLU A 82 -7.05 -7.50 -2.58
N TYR A 83 -7.59 -8.24 -1.61
CA TYR A 83 -6.84 -8.72 -0.45
C TYR A 83 -5.69 -9.64 -0.86
N PHE A 84 -5.93 -10.61 -1.74
CA PHE A 84 -4.91 -11.57 -2.15
C PHE A 84 -4.03 -11.09 -3.30
N ASP A 85 -4.61 -10.46 -4.32
CA ASP A 85 -3.87 -10.07 -5.53
C ASP A 85 -3.00 -8.83 -5.31
N ASN A 86 -3.55 -7.82 -4.62
CA ASN A 86 -2.89 -6.53 -4.48
C ASN A 86 -2.17 -6.35 -3.15
N LEU A 87 -2.64 -7.01 -2.09
CA LEU A 87 -2.16 -6.76 -0.73
C LEU A 87 -1.47 -7.96 -0.09
N GLN A 88 -1.37 -9.08 -0.80
CA GLN A 88 -0.71 -10.31 -0.33
C GLN A 88 -1.25 -10.76 1.04
N GLY A 89 -2.58 -10.93 1.12
CA GLY A 89 -3.25 -11.32 2.36
C GLY A 89 -2.87 -12.69 2.89
N ASN A 90 -3.25 -12.97 4.14
CA ASN A 90 -2.86 -14.19 4.85
C ASN A 90 -3.79 -15.38 4.59
N HIS A 91 -3.35 -16.56 5.03
CA HIS A 91 -4.07 -17.82 4.81
C HIS A 91 -5.37 -17.95 5.61
N TYR A 92 -5.56 -17.18 6.66
CA TYR A 92 -6.76 -17.25 7.50
C TYR A 92 -8.03 -16.92 6.69
N ILE A 93 -7.99 -15.82 5.96
CA ILE A 93 -9.12 -15.42 5.11
C ILE A 93 -9.31 -16.41 3.95
N HIS A 94 -8.20 -16.95 3.42
CA HIS A 94 -8.27 -17.96 2.37
C HIS A 94 -9.02 -19.20 2.85
N GLY A 95 -8.77 -19.65 4.08
CA GLY A 95 -9.47 -20.77 4.69
C GLY A 95 -10.96 -20.51 4.87
N LEU A 96 -11.32 -19.32 5.35
CA LEU A 96 -12.73 -18.91 5.48
C LEU A 96 -13.41 -18.81 4.13
N ASP A 97 -12.72 -18.31 3.12
CA ASP A 97 -13.26 -18.16 1.78
C ASP A 97 -13.51 -19.53 1.12
N SER A 98 -12.64 -20.50 1.36
CA SER A 98 -12.85 -21.88 0.90
C SER A 98 -14.11 -22.48 1.51
N LYS A 99 -14.37 -22.24 2.78
CA LYS A 99 -15.59 -22.69 3.44
C LYS A 99 -16.83 -22.01 2.85
N LEU A 100 -16.74 -20.74 2.57
CA LEU A 100 -17.82 -19.98 1.95
C LEU A 100 -18.11 -20.48 0.54
N GLU A 101 -17.08 -20.83 -0.23
CA GLU A 101 -17.21 -21.44 -1.55
C GLU A 101 -17.96 -22.76 -1.49
N GLU A 102 -17.62 -23.62 -0.52
CA GLU A 102 -18.33 -24.88 -0.32
C GLU A 102 -19.80 -24.66 -0.02
N LEU A 103 -20.12 -23.72 0.85
CA LEU A 103 -21.50 -23.37 1.18
C LEU A 103 -22.25 -22.82 -0.03
N PHE A 104 -21.59 -21.97 -0.81
CA PHE A 104 -22.16 -21.40 -2.04
C PHE A 104 -22.47 -22.50 -3.06
N ASN A 105 -21.56 -23.45 -3.24
CA ASN A 105 -21.73 -24.55 -4.17
C ASN A 105 -22.87 -25.47 -3.76
N LYS A 106 -23.02 -25.72 -2.46
CA LYS A 106 -24.15 -26.51 -1.93
C LYS A 106 -25.48 -25.83 -2.16
N GLU A 107 -25.54 -24.53 -1.93
CA GLU A 107 -26.74 -23.72 -2.12
C GLU A 107 -27.13 -23.67 -3.60
N SER A 108 -26.15 -23.50 -4.50
CA SER A 108 -26.39 -23.50 -5.95
C SER A 108 -26.94 -24.84 -6.44
N LYS A 109 -26.38 -25.96 -5.97
CA LYS A 109 -26.84 -27.29 -6.32
C LYS A 109 -28.26 -27.54 -5.80
N LYS A 110 -28.58 -27.05 -4.61
CA LYS A 110 -29.92 -27.18 -4.03
C LYS A 110 -30.93 -26.41 -4.86
N ASN A 111 -30.60 -25.22 -5.34
CA ASN A 111 -31.50 -24.43 -6.18
C ASN A 111 -31.70 -25.05 -7.57
N GLU A 112 -30.69 -25.72 -8.12
CA GLU A 112 -30.79 -26.41 -9.41
C GLU A 112 -31.71 -27.61 -9.36
N LYS A 113 -31.88 -28.26 -8.21
CA LYS A 113 -32.76 -29.42 -8.02
C LYS A 113 -34.23 -29.04 -7.81
N GLU A 114 -34.48 -27.78 -7.52
CA GLU A 114 -35.85 -27.26 -7.37
C GLU A 114 -36.36 -26.68 -8.70
#